data_feeb66a946acac1b81da4f9afbb7c8ae
#
_entry.id   feeb66a946acac1b81da4f9afbb7c8ae
#
_cell.length_a   1.000
_cell.length_b   1.000
_cell.length_c   1.000
_cell.angle_alpha   90.00
_cell.angle_beta   90.00
_cell.angle_gamma   90.00
#
_symmetry.space_group_name_H-M   'P 1'
#
loop_
_entity.id
_entity.type
_entity.pdbx_description
1 polymer ?
#
loop_
_entity_poly.entity_id
_entity_poly.type
_entity_poly.pdbx_seq_one_letter_code
_entity_poly.pdbx_strand_id
1 'polypeptide(L)'
;KQASDTAPPPLLETGPAPDPQALRQAAAGMQRHAAVMFVSANAVQGFFRVAGGLLPARAWAPGPGTREALRAVGVPEERIAAPADDAAQFDSEALWQQVGGQLRSGDSLLLVRGGDAQGRSQGRDWLAQRLAEAGVHVEIVVAYTRQVPVWDEARRAAARQAAGDGSLWLFSSSEAARNLLQLLPGQDWSRSRALATHPRIAEAGRAVGFGEGHASR
;
A
#
# COMPACT_ATOMS: atom_id res chain seq x y z
N LYS A 1 -37.07 -7.27 -5.89
CA LYS A 1 -36.15 -6.13 -5.94
C LYS A 1 -34.83 -6.64 -6.48
N GLN A 2 -34.50 -6.33 -7.72
CA GLN A 2 -33.20 -6.63 -8.30
C GLN A 2 -32.16 -5.83 -7.53
N ALA A 3 -31.21 -6.52 -6.90
CA ALA A 3 -30.01 -5.89 -6.39
C ALA A 3 -29.28 -5.32 -7.61
N SER A 4 -29.04 -4.01 -7.60
CA SER A 4 -28.21 -3.35 -8.63
C SER A 4 -26.80 -3.89 -8.47
N ASP A 5 -26.33 -4.65 -9.44
CA ASP A 5 -25.00 -5.29 -9.47
C ASP A 5 -23.93 -4.25 -9.85
N THR A 6 -23.96 -3.11 -9.16
CA THR A 6 -22.96 -2.05 -9.29
C THR A 6 -21.88 -2.30 -8.26
N ALA A 7 -20.68 -2.62 -8.73
CA ALA A 7 -19.50 -2.72 -7.86
C ALA A 7 -19.38 -1.45 -6.99
N PRO A 8 -19.03 -1.60 -5.71
CA PRO A 8 -18.89 -0.44 -4.82
C PRO A 8 -17.88 0.56 -5.40
N PRO A 9 -18.15 1.87 -5.32
CA PRO A 9 -17.26 2.86 -5.88
C PRO A 9 -15.89 2.83 -5.19
N PRO A 10 -14.77 2.90 -5.92
CA PRO A 10 -13.46 2.90 -5.33
C PRO A 10 -13.25 4.13 -4.45
N LEU A 11 -12.63 3.96 -3.29
CA LEU A 11 -12.28 5.07 -2.37
C LEU A 11 -10.85 5.57 -2.58
N LEU A 12 -10.06 4.84 -3.34
CA LEU A 12 -8.68 5.15 -3.66
C LEU A 12 -8.41 4.68 -5.09
N GLU A 13 -7.74 5.49 -5.87
CA GLU A 13 -7.31 5.18 -7.22
C GLU A 13 -5.79 5.20 -7.30
N THR A 14 -5.22 4.31 -8.12
CA THR A 14 -3.78 4.27 -8.38
C THR A 14 -3.49 4.77 -9.77
N GLY A 15 -2.51 5.66 -9.89
CA GLY A 15 -2.00 6.18 -11.14
C GLY A 15 -0.59 5.66 -11.45
N PRO A 16 -0.03 6.03 -12.61
CA PRO A 16 1.33 5.67 -13.00
C PRO A 16 2.38 6.29 -12.06
N ALA A 17 3.64 5.90 -12.27
CA ALA A 17 4.76 6.55 -11.59
C ALA A 17 4.81 8.05 -11.98
N PRO A 18 5.06 8.94 -11.02
CA PRO A 18 5.12 10.39 -11.28
C PRO A 18 6.35 10.76 -12.09
N ASP A 19 7.45 10.03 -11.93
CA ASP A 19 8.67 10.14 -12.73
C ASP A 19 9.02 8.77 -13.35
N PRO A 20 8.53 8.49 -14.57
CA PRO A 20 8.83 7.24 -15.26
C PRO A 20 10.32 7.08 -15.62
N GLN A 21 11.06 8.17 -15.74
CA GLN A 21 12.49 8.11 -16.05
C GLN A 21 13.29 7.67 -14.83
N ALA A 22 13.06 8.28 -13.67
CA ALA A 22 13.66 7.86 -12.40
C ALA A 22 13.35 6.39 -12.11
N LEU A 23 12.10 5.95 -12.35
CA LEU A 23 11.71 4.55 -12.16
C LEU A 23 12.48 3.60 -13.08
N ARG A 24 12.66 3.94 -14.37
CA ARG A 24 13.46 3.15 -15.30
C ARG A 24 14.95 3.08 -14.90
N GLN A 25 15.50 4.21 -14.43
CA GLN A 25 16.87 4.26 -13.95
C GLN A 25 17.08 3.39 -12.71
N ALA A 26 16.14 3.46 -11.74
CA ALA A 26 16.17 2.61 -10.56
C ALA A 26 16.05 1.11 -10.94
N ALA A 27 15.16 0.78 -11.88
CA ALA A 27 15.03 -0.60 -12.36
C ALA A 27 16.29 -1.11 -13.08
N ALA A 28 16.90 -0.31 -13.95
CA ALA A 28 18.15 -0.66 -14.62
C ALA A 28 19.32 -0.81 -13.61
N GLY A 29 19.30 -0.02 -12.55
CA GLY A 29 20.30 -0.02 -11.50
C GLY A 29 20.06 -0.99 -10.35
N MET A 30 18.95 -1.76 -10.33
CA MET A 30 18.53 -2.53 -9.15
C MET A 30 19.58 -3.57 -8.68
N GLN A 31 20.41 -4.08 -9.59
CA GLN A 31 21.45 -5.06 -9.27
C GLN A 31 22.62 -4.47 -8.44
N ARG A 32 22.69 -3.14 -8.32
CA ARG A 32 23.67 -2.46 -7.45
C ARG A 32 23.29 -2.52 -5.98
N HIS A 33 22.02 -2.76 -5.70
CA HIS A 33 21.48 -2.84 -4.36
C HIS A 33 21.56 -4.27 -3.82
N ALA A 34 21.93 -4.41 -2.56
CA ALA A 34 21.99 -5.70 -1.89
C ALA A 34 20.60 -6.32 -1.71
N ALA A 35 19.55 -5.47 -1.66
CA ALA A 35 18.15 -5.91 -1.67
C ALA A 35 17.25 -4.81 -2.27
N VAL A 36 16.07 -5.23 -2.74
CA VAL A 36 14.97 -4.34 -3.17
C VAL A 36 13.75 -4.61 -2.31
N MET A 37 13.25 -3.61 -1.62
CA MET A 37 12.01 -3.71 -0.83
C MET A 37 10.83 -3.13 -1.60
N PHE A 38 9.74 -3.89 -1.65
CA PHE A 38 8.48 -3.47 -2.24
C PHE A 38 7.42 -3.33 -1.15
N VAL A 39 6.88 -2.13 -0.94
CA VAL A 39 5.93 -1.88 0.16
C VAL A 39 4.52 -2.41 -0.10
N SER A 40 4.19 -2.78 -1.34
CA SER A 40 2.86 -3.26 -1.73
C SER A 40 2.88 -3.99 -3.07
N ALA A 41 1.82 -4.74 -3.39
CA ALA A 41 1.61 -5.35 -4.71
C ALA A 41 1.63 -4.31 -5.84
N ASN A 42 1.04 -3.12 -5.63
CA ASN A 42 1.08 -2.03 -6.60
C ASN A 42 2.50 -1.51 -6.87
N ALA A 43 3.37 -1.51 -5.85
CA ALA A 43 4.78 -1.16 -6.01
C ALA A 43 5.50 -2.18 -6.90
N VAL A 44 5.25 -3.48 -6.70
CA VAL A 44 5.76 -4.55 -7.55
C VAL A 44 5.29 -4.36 -8.99
N GLN A 45 3.98 -4.25 -9.21
CA GLN A 45 3.41 -4.11 -10.54
C GLN A 45 3.94 -2.86 -11.27
N GLY A 46 3.98 -1.70 -10.57
CA GLY A 46 4.48 -0.46 -11.13
C GLY A 46 5.95 -0.56 -11.56
N PHE A 47 6.78 -1.15 -10.72
CA PHE A 47 8.21 -1.31 -10.96
C PHE A 47 8.50 -2.28 -12.11
N PHE A 48 7.89 -3.45 -12.10
CA PHE A 48 8.15 -4.48 -13.10
C PHE A 48 7.60 -4.18 -14.49
N ARG A 49 6.69 -3.21 -14.64
CA ARG A 49 6.33 -2.68 -15.98
C ARG A 49 7.51 -2.07 -16.74
N VAL A 50 8.55 -1.63 -16.04
CA VAL A 50 9.73 -0.98 -16.63
C VAL A 50 11.03 -1.74 -16.44
N ALA A 51 11.03 -2.82 -15.64
CA ALA A 51 12.24 -3.56 -15.28
C ALA A 51 12.79 -4.45 -16.41
N GLY A 52 12.07 -4.63 -17.52
CA GLY A 52 12.58 -5.32 -18.70
C GLY A 52 12.99 -6.80 -18.47
N GLY A 53 12.34 -7.48 -17.51
CA GLY A 53 12.65 -8.86 -17.15
C GLY A 53 13.83 -9.02 -16.16
N LEU A 54 14.46 -7.93 -15.72
CA LEU A 54 15.46 -7.97 -14.66
C LEU A 54 14.80 -8.32 -13.33
N LEU A 55 15.44 -9.17 -12.53
CA LEU A 55 14.97 -9.58 -11.21
C LEU A 55 15.98 -9.17 -10.14
N PRO A 56 15.54 -8.75 -8.94
CA PRO A 56 16.43 -8.41 -7.83
C PRO A 56 17.16 -9.66 -7.32
N ALA A 57 18.38 -9.47 -6.79
CA ALA A 57 19.11 -10.52 -6.11
C ALA A 57 18.40 -10.97 -4.82
N ARG A 58 17.78 -10.00 -4.11
CA ARG A 58 16.91 -10.20 -2.95
C ARG A 58 15.74 -9.26 -3.05
N ALA A 59 14.53 -9.75 -2.75
CA ALA A 59 13.31 -8.98 -2.69
C ALA A 59 12.71 -9.07 -1.28
N TRP A 60 12.32 -7.93 -0.71
CA TRP A 60 11.66 -7.86 0.58
C TRP A 60 10.20 -7.48 0.42
N ALA A 61 9.32 -8.22 1.08
CA ALA A 61 7.87 -8.03 1.06
C ALA A 61 7.32 -7.93 2.49
N PRO A 62 6.62 -6.85 2.88
CA PRO A 62 6.08 -6.70 4.24
C PRO A 62 4.86 -7.58 4.52
N GLY A 63 4.28 -8.21 3.50
CA GLY A 63 3.10 -9.05 3.68
C GLY A 63 2.79 -9.95 2.48
N PRO A 64 1.79 -10.85 2.65
CA PRO A 64 1.51 -11.93 1.71
C PRO A 64 1.10 -11.42 0.31
N GLY A 65 0.31 -10.36 0.22
CA GLY A 65 -0.08 -9.81 -1.09
C GLY A 65 1.09 -9.26 -1.91
N THR A 66 2.13 -8.73 -1.25
CA THR A 66 3.35 -8.27 -1.93
C THR A 66 4.22 -9.46 -2.34
N ARG A 67 4.34 -10.47 -1.47
CA ARG A 67 5.04 -11.73 -1.75
C ARG A 67 4.45 -12.44 -2.98
N GLU A 68 3.12 -12.56 -3.03
CA GLU A 68 2.42 -13.16 -4.17
C GLU A 68 2.63 -12.35 -5.46
N ALA A 69 2.59 -11.02 -5.40
CA ALA A 69 2.87 -10.18 -6.55
C ALA A 69 4.31 -10.36 -7.07
N LEU A 70 5.30 -10.55 -6.18
CA LEU A 70 6.68 -10.85 -6.56
C LEU A 70 6.81 -12.20 -7.26
N ARG A 71 6.13 -13.24 -6.76
CA ARG A 71 6.06 -14.55 -7.43
C ARG A 71 5.44 -14.45 -8.81
N ALA A 72 4.35 -13.71 -8.93
CA ALA A 72 3.62 -13.54 -10.19
C ALA A 72 4.48 -12.87 -11.29
N VAL A 73 5.45 -12.03 -10.92
CA VAL A 73 6.41 -11.42 -11.87
C VAL A 73 7.69 -12.24 -12.06
N GLY A 74 7.75 -13.44 -11.48
CA GLY A 74 8.84 -14.40 -11.69
C GLY A 74 10.01 -14.30 -10.73
N VAL A 75 9.88 -13.57 -9.60
CA VAL A 75 10.94 -13.57 -8.58
C VAL A 75 10.93 -14.93 -7.88
N PRO A 76 12.06 -15.67 -7.87
CA PRO A 76 12.17 -16.96 -7.20
C PRO A 76 11.91 -16.84 -5.70
N GLU A 77 11.23 -17.83 -5.12
CA GLU A 77 10.83 -17.82 -3.71
C GLU A 77 12.02 -17.67 -2.75
N GLU A 78 13.11 -18.32 -3.05
CA GLU A 78 14.34 -18.27 -2.25
C GLU A 78 15.00 -16.88 -2.22
N ARG A 79 14.57 -15.97 -3.09
CA ARG A 79 15.01 -14.56 -3.11
C ARG A 79 14.05 -13.63 -2.39
N ILE A 80 12.88 -14.14 -1.96
CA ILE A 80 11.85 -13.31 -1.30
C ILE A 80 11.97 -13.48 0.21
N ALA A 81 12.23 -12.40 0.92
CA ALA A 81 12.10 -12.34 2.37
C ALA A 81 10.79 -11.64 2.75
N ALA A 82 10.00 -12.30 3.59
CA ALA A 82 8.73 -11.80 4.09
C ALA A 82 8.55 -12.26 5.55
N PRO A 83 7.68 -11.62 6.34
CA PRO A 83 7.26 -12.17 7.62
C PRO A 83 6.74 -13.60 7.47
N ALA A 84 6.89 -14.40 8.52
CA ALA A 84 6.38 -15.77 8.55
C ALA A 84 4.86 -15.79 8.34
N ASP A 85 4.33 -16.86 7.73
CA ASP A 85 2.90 -16.94 7.37
C ASP A 85 1.96 -16.91 8.59
N ASP A 86 2.47 -17.27 9.77
CA ASP A 86 1.81 -17.23 11.07
C ASP A 86 2.09 -15.94 11.87
N ALA A 87 2.76 -14.96 11.27
CA ALA A 87 3.04 -13.69 11.94
C ALA A 87 1.75 -12.99 12.37
N ALA A 88 1.74 -12.50 13.61
CA ALA A 88 0.59 -11.79 14.17
C ALA A 88 0.25 -10.49 13.41
N GLN A 89 1.23 -9.91 12.74
CA GLN A 89 1.10 -8.71 11.90
C GLN A 89 2.00 -8.81 10.67
N PHE A 90 1.53 -8.20 9.58
CA PHE A 90 2.27 -8.08 8.32
C PHE A 90 2.61 -6.60 8.09
N ASP A 91 3.76 -6.19 8.62
CA ASP A 91 4.25 -4.81 8.55
C ASP A 91 5.78 -4.74 8.48
N SER A 92 6.33 -3.54 8.51
CA SER A 92 7.77 -3.31 8.45
C SER A 92 8.52 -3.82 9.68
N GLU A 93 7.87 -3.84 10.83
CA GLU A 93 8.41 -4.33 12.09
C GLU A 93 8.55 -5.86 12.08
N ALA A 94 7.52 -6.57 11.60
CA ALA A 94 7.55 -8.01 11.42
C ALA A 94 8.57 -8.43 10.35
N LEU A 95 8.65 -7.67 9.24
CA LEU A 95 9.68 -7.88 8.22
C LEU A 95 11.09 -7.72 8.79
N TRP A 96 11.32 -6.70 9.63
CA TRP A 96 12.64 -6.44 10.23
C TRP A 96 13.18 -7.63 11.02
N GLN A 97 12.31 -8.38 11.70
CA GLN A 97 12.72 -9.60 12.42
C GLN A 97 13.37 -10.64 11.48
N GLN A 98 12.98 -10.66 10.22
CA GLN A 98 13.51 -11.59 9.21
C GLN A 98 14.75 -11.05 8.49
N VAL A 99 14.84 -9.72 8.31
CA VAL A 99 15.83 -9.13 7.40
C VAL A 99 16.87 -8.26 8.10
N GLY A 100 16.71 -7.94 9.38
CA GLY A 100 17.55 -6.99 10.12
C GLY A 100 19.05 -7.33 10.13
N GLY A 101 19.42 -8.60 9.93
CA GLY A 101 20.81 -9.06 9.81
C GLY A 101 21.29 -9.35 8.37
N GLN A 102 20.45 -9.11 7.35
CA GLN A 102 20.79 -9.46 5.97
C GLN A 102 21.65 -8.42 5.27
N LEU A 103 21.64 -7.17 5.73
CA LEU A 103 22.43 -6.08 5.20
C LEU A 103 23.46 -5.60 6.24
N ARG A 104 24.59 -5.10 5.74
CA ARG A 104 25.69 -4.58 6.55
C ARG A 104 25.86 -3.09 6.31
N SER A 105 26.57 -2.42 7.21
CA SER A 105 27.00 -1.05 6.98
C SER A 105 27.78 -0.92 5.66
N GLY A 106 27.41 0.06 4.85
CA GLY A 106 27.93 0.28 3.51
C GLY A 106 27.12 -0.37 2.38
N ASP A 107 26.22 -1.31 2.70
CA ASP A 107 25.28 -1.84 1.70
C ASP A 107 24.25 -0.79 1.29
N SER A 108 23.59 -1.03 0.14
CA SER A 108 22.45 -0.20 -0.30
C SER A 108 21.19 -1.03 -0.50
N LEU A 109 20.04 -0.40 -0.19
CA LEU A 109 18.71 -0.92 -0.41
C LEU A 109 17.93 0.02 -1.33
N LEU A 110 17.24 -0.55 -2.33
CA LEU A 110 16.24 0.18 -3.11
C LEU A 110 14.85 -0.02 -2.48
N LEU A 111 14.21 1.06 -2.04
CA LEU A 111 12.86 1.05 -1.49
C LEU A 111 11.86 1.51 -2.55
N VAL A 112 11.06 0.57 -3.07
CA VAL A 112 10.03 0.82 -4.09
C VAL A 112 8.68 1.00 -3.41
N ARG A 113 8.05 2.19 -3.60
CA ARG A 113 6.82 2.55 -2.89
C ARG A 113 5.84 3.37 -3.72
N GLY A 114 4.66 3.64 -3.18
CA GLY A 114 3.69 4.59 -3.72
C GLY A 114 3.97 6.01 -3.26
N GLY A 115 3.53 6.98 -4.06
CA GLY A 115 3.48 8.39 -3.72
C GLY A 115 2.04 8.92 -3.59
N ASP A 116 1.89 10.17 -3.14
CA ASP A 116 0.64 10.92 -3.22
C ASP A 116 0.37 11.39 -4.67
N ALA A 117 -0.71 12.12 -4.87
CA ALA A 117 -1.07 12.65 -6.18
C ALA A 117 0.01 13.59 -6.78
N GLN A 118 0.87 14.18 -5.95
CA GLN A 118 2.01 15.00 -6.36
C GLN A 118 3.30 14.18 -6.50
N GLY A 119 3.24 12.86 -6.35
CA GLY A 119 4.38 11.98 -6.46
C GLY A 119 5.33 11.99 -5.25
N ARG A 120 4.96 12.68 -4.16
CA ARG A 120 5.79 12.69 -2.96
C ARG A 120 5.69 11.35 -2.26
N SER A 121 6.84 10.81 -1.90
CA SER A 121 6.93 9.58 -1.13
C SER A 121 6.12 9.68 0.16
N GLN A 122 5.18 8.77 0.38
CA GLN A 122 4.36 8.73 1.58
C GLN A 122 4.42 7.35 2.23
N GLY A 123 4.46 7.33 3.55
CA GLY A 123 4.44 6.13 4.38
C GLY A 123 5.34 6.28 5.60
N ARG A 124 5.32 5.25 6.44
CA ARG A 124 6.22 5.18 7.58
C ARG A 124 7.64 4.96 7.09
N ASP A 125 8.54 5.81 7.53
CA ASP A 125 9.97 5.67 7.23
C ASP A 125 10.72 4.89 8.32
N TRP A 126 9.99 4.18 9.22
CA TRP A 126 10.58 3.46 10.34
C TRP A 126 11.66 2.47 9.88
N LEU A 127 11.39 1.65 8.87
CA LEU A 127 12.37 0.69 8.36
C LEU A 127 13.54 1.40 7.67
N ALA A 128 13.27 2.46 6.92
CA ALA A 128 14.33 3.26 6.29
C ALA A 128 15.23 3.91 7.35
N GLN A 129 14.65 4.41 8.45
CA GLN A 129 15.41 4.94 9.58
C GLN A 129 16.27 3.87 10.25
N ARG A 130 15.70 2.68 10.53
CA ARG A 130 16.45 1.56 11.10
C ARG A 130 17.60 1.11 10.23
N LEU A 131 17.41 1.06 8.92
CA LEU A 131 18.46 0.75 7.97
C LEU A 131 19.54 1.83 7.95
N ALA A 132 19.16 3.10 7.95
CA ALA A 132 20.11 4.21 8.01
C ALA A 132 20.92 4.19 9.32
N GLU A 133 20.29 3.91 10.47
CA GLU A 133 20.97 3.70 11.75
C GLU A 133 21.99 2.53 11.70
N ALA A 134 21.70 1.49 10.90
CA ALA A 134 22.60 0.37 10.66
C ALA A 134 23.69 0.70 9.60
N GLY A 135 23.74 1.92 9.08
CA GLY A 135 24.72 2.35 8.08
C GLY A 135 24.39 1.88 6.66
N VAL A 136 23.17 1.47 6.37
CA VAL A 136 22.71 1.08 5.04
C VAL A 136 22.20 2.30 4.28
N HIS A 137 22.65 2.48 3.04
CA HIS A 137 22.15 3.54 2.17
C HIS A 137 20.80 3.17 1.58
N VAL A 138 19.77 3.97 1.84
CA VAL A 138 18.41 3.71 1.32
C VAL A 138 18.10 4.67 0.18
N GLU A 139 17.96 4.11 -1.04
CA GLU A 139 17.44 4.84 -2.20
C GLU A 139 15.93 4.59 -2.32
N ILE A 140 15.13 5.64 -2.53
CA ILE A 140 13.67 5.54 -2.61
C ILE A 140 13.22 5.89 -4.02
N VAL A 141 12.35 5.03 -4.59
CA VAL A 141 11.69 5.31 -5.87
C VAL A 141 10.19 5.13 -5.76
N VAL A 142 9.45 6.05 -6.41
CA VAL A 142 7.98 6.02 -6.46
C VAL A 142 7.53 5.29 -7.73
N ALA A 143 6.90 4.13 -7.57
CA ALA A 143 6.47 3.27 -8.67
C ALA A 143 5.01 3.50 -9.11
N TYR A 144 4.19 4.15 -8.28
CA TYR A 144 2.80 4.48 -8.57
C TYR A 144 2.33 5.65 -7.70
N THR A 145 1.29 6.34 -8.12
CA THR A 145 0.62 7.36 -7.30
C THR A 145 -0.68 6.84 -6.72
N ARG A 146 -1.11 7.44 -5.62
CA ARG A 146 -2.43 7.26 -5.01
C ARG A 146 -3.15 8.59 -5.04
N GLN A 147 -4.42 8.55 -5.42
CA GLN A 147 -5.24 9.74 -5.53
C GLN A 147 -6.68 9.46 -5.14
N VAL A 148 -7.38 10.53 -4.78
CA VAL A 148 -8.83 10.48 -4.58
C VAL A 148 -9.48 10.25 -5.93
N PRO A 149 -10.33 9.23 -6.10
CA PRO A 149 -11.01 8.99 -7.37
C PRO A 149 -12.01 10.11 -7.70
N VAL A 150 -12.27 10.31 -8.98
CA VAL A 150 -13.35 11.21 -9.42
C VAL A 150 -14.64 10.40 -9.49
N TRP A 151 -15.62 10.75 -8.63
CA TRP A 151 -16.93 10.13 -8.67
C TRP A 151 -17.91 10.97 -9.49
N ASP A 152 -18.64 10.30 -10.36
CA ASP A 152 -19.84 10.85 -10.98
C ASP A 152 -21.00 10.92 -9.97
N GLU A 153 -22.12 11.53 -10.38
CA GLU A 153 -23.25 11.70 -9.48
C GLU A 153 -23.91 10.36 -9.14
N ALA A 154 -23.89 9.37 -10.01
CA ALA A 154 -24.42 8.04 -9.75
C ALA A 154 -23.65 7.34 -8.62
N ARG A 155 -22.30 7.41 -8.63
CA ARG A 155 -21.45 6.89 -7.55
C ARG A 155 -21.64 7.63 -6.25
N ARG A 156 -21.80 8.95 -6.28
CA ARG A 156 -22.10 9.76 -5.08
C ARG A 156 -23.47 9.38 -4.49
N ALA A 157 -24.49 9.22 -5.33
CA ALA A 157 -25.83 8.81 -4.90
C ALA A 157 -25.82 7.42 -4.27
N ALA A 158 -25.14 6.45 -4.89
CA ALA A 158 -25.01 5.10 -4.34
C ALA A 158 -24.29 5.11 -2.98
N ALA A 159 -23.22 5.89 -2.83
CA ALA A 159 -22.49 5.99 -1.58
C ALA A 159 -23.31 6.69 -0.47
N ARG A 160 -24.09 7.74 -0.79
CA ARG A 160 -25.02 8.36 0.16
C ARG A 160 -26.11 7.38 0.60
N GLN A 161 -26.63 6.58 -0.32
CA GLN A 161 -27.60 5.52 0.02
C GLN A 161 -26.98 4.51 0.98
N ALA A 162 -25.76 4.00 0.65
CA ALA A 162 -25.05 3.03 1.47
C ALA A 162 -24.69 3.58 2.86
N ALA A 163 -24.55 4.89 3.02
CA ALA A 163 -24.33 5.52 4.33
C ALA A 163 -25.55 5.40 5.27
N GLY A 164 -26.77 5.19 4.74
CA GLY A 164 -28.01 5.16 5.51
C GLY A 164 -28.79 3.86 5.47
N ASP A 165 -28.46 2.90 4.61
CA ASP A 165 -29.25 1.69 4.36
C ASP A 165 -28.80 0.46 5.18
N GLY A 166 -27.84 0.63 6.09
CA GLY A 166 -27.28 -0.45 6.91
C GLY A 166 -26.11 -1.20 6.25
N SER A 167 -25.64 -0.75 5.10
CA SER A 167 -24.45 -1.31 4.45
C SER A 167 -23.24 -1.30 5.37
N LEU A 168 -22.37 -2.33 5.22
CA LEU A 168 -21.11 -2.42 5.92
C LEU A 168 -19.97 -1.90 5.03
N TRP A 169 -19.26 -0.90 5.50
CA TRP A 169 -18.09 -0.34 4.83
C TRP A 169 -16.83 -1.10 5.23
N LEU A 170 -16.09 -1.62 4.25
CA LEU A 170 -14.82 -2.32 4.48
C LEU A 170 -13.64 -1.40 4.14
N PHE A 171 -12.80 -1.14 5.14
CA PHE A 171 -11.58 -0.35 4.97
C PHE A 171 -10.32 -1.20 5.11
N SER A 172 -9.50 -1.20 4.07
CA SER A 172 -8.14 -1.77 4.07
C SER A 172 -7.04 -0.69 4.05
N SER A 173 -7.43 0.59 4.08
CA SER A 173 -6.50 1.74 4.04
C SER A 173 -7.07 2.91 4.83
N SER A 174 -6.25 3.51 5.70
CA SER A 174 -6.60 4.76 6.41
C SER A 174 -6.77 5.94 5.45
N GLU A 175 -6.07 5.94 4.31
CA GLU A 175 -6.19 6.96 3.27
C GLU A 175 -7.55 6.83 2.57
N ALA A 176 -7.96 5.62 2.19
CA ALA A 176 -9.26 5.36 1.59
C ALA A 176 -10.41 5.84 2.49
N ALA A 177 -10.34 5.57 3.80
CA ALA A 177 -11.34 6.09 4.74
C ALA A 177 -11.40 7.62 4.75
N ARG A 178 -10.25 8.31 4.83
CA ARG A 178 -10.18 9.77 4.82
C ARG A 178 -10.66 10.41 3.52
N ASN A 179 -10.49 9.72 2.38
CA ASN A 179 -10.95 10.22 1.07
C ASN A 179 -12.46 10.44 1.02
N LEU A 180 -13.24 9.77 1.87
CA LEU A 180 -14.69 10.00 1.98
C LEU A 180 -15.04 11.45 2.35
N LEU A 181 -14.19 12.14 3.11
CA LEU A 181 -14.40 13.56 3.45
C LEU A 181 -14.35 14.46 2.20
N GLN A 182 -13.57 14.08 1.19
CA GLN A 182 -13.48 14.80 -0.08
C GLN A 182 -14.52 14.31 -1.10
N LEU A 183 -14.82 13.02 -1.11
CA LEU A 183 -15.77 12.40 -2.04
C LEU A 183 -17.22 12.75 -1.72
N LEU A 184 -17.55 12.84 -0.43
CA LEU A 184 -18.89 13.20 0.09
C LEU A 184 -18.76 14.23 1.22
N PRO A 185 -18.42 15.47 0.92
CA PRO A 185 -18.29 16.52 1.93
C PRO A 185 -19.65 16.73 2.64
N GLY A 186 -19.61 16.83 3.97
CA GLY A 186 -20.78 17.05 4.81
C GLY A 186 -21.69 15.83 5.03
N GLN A 187 -21.32 14.64 4.53
CA GLN A 187 -22.06 13.41 4.81
C GLN A 187 -21.93 13.03 6.29
N ASP A 188 -23.07 12.77 6.93
CA ASP A 188 -23.12 12.20 8.28
C ASP A 188 -22.90 10.68 8.21
N TRP A 189 -21.83 10.21 8.87
CA TRP A 189 -21.43 8.81 8.94
C TRP A 189 -21.77 8.15 10.28
N SER A 190 -22.39 8.89 11.22
CA SER A 190 -22.62 8.43 12.60
C SER A 190 -23.48 7.16 12.70
N ARG A 191 -24.33 6.91 11.71
CA ARG A 191 -25.20 5.73 11.62
C ARG A 191 -24.62 4.63 10.72
N SER A 192 -23.50 4.85 10.08
CA SER A 192 -22.84 3.90 9.19
C SER A 192 -21.91 2.97 9.98
N ARG A 193 -21.85 1.71 9.56
CA ARG A 193 -21.00 0.68 10.15
C ARG A 193 -19.76 0.45 9.30
N ALA A 194 -18.62 0.26 9.95
CA ALA A 194 -17.36 -0.02 9.27
C ALA A 194 -16.64 -1.22 9.87
N LEU A 195 -16.00 -2.00 9.00
CA LEU A 195 -15.02 -3.02 9.36
C LEU A 195 -13.66 -2.58 8.80
N ALA A 196 -12.62 -2.67 9.61
CA ALA A 196 -11.26 -2.30 9.24
C ALA A 196 -10.32 -3.50 9.41
N THR A 197 -9.37 -3.65 8.50
CA THR A 197 -8.39 -4.75 8.54
C THR A 197 -7.26 -4.53 9.56
N HIS A 198 -7.22 -3.37 10.22
CA HIS A 198 -6.20 -3.04 11.23
C HIS A 198 -6.74 -1.95 12.19
N PRO A 199 -6.37 -1.96 13.50
CA PRO A 199 -6.82 -0.96 14.48
C PRO A 199 -6.61 0.50 14.04
N ARG A 200 -5.47 0.82 13.43
CA ARG A 200 -5.18 2.16 12.90
C ARG A 200 -6.14 2.60 11.78
N ILE A 201 -6.62 1.65 10.97
CA ILE A 201 -7.60 1.92 9.91
C ILE A 201 -8.97 2.17 10.53
N ALA A 202 -9.33 1.42 11.58
CA ALA A 202 -10.54 1.65 12.36
C ALA A 202 -10.54 3.05 13.01
N GLU A 203 -9.39 3.48 13.51
CA GLU A 203 -9.22 4.85 14.04
C GLU A 203 -9.45 5.92 12.97
N ALA A 204 -8.93 5.72 11.75
CA ALA A 204 -9.22 6.61 10.63
C ALA A 204 -10.71 6.65 10.27
N GLY A 205 -11.41 5.52 10.30
CA GLY A 205 -12.86 5.45 10.11
C GLY A 205 -13.63 6.25 11.19
N ARG A 206 -13.26 6.08 12.46
CA ARG A 206 -13.83 6.90 13.55
C ARG A 206 -13.58 8.39 13.37
N ALA A 207 -12.37 8.77 12.93
CA ALA A 207 -12.04 10.17 12.64
C ALA A 207 -12.85 10.77 11.49
N VAL A 208 -13.33 9.94 10.56
CA VAL A 208 -14.27 10.34 9.49
C VAL A 208 -15.70 10.49 10.02
N GLY A 209 -16.03 9.89 11.17
CA GLY A 209 -17.33 10.00 11.82
C GLY A 209 -18.14 8.71 11.85
N PHE A 210 -17.60 7.55 11.48
CA PHE A 210 -18.32 6.28 11.58
C PHE A 210 -18.65 5.95 13.04
N GLY A 211 -19.92 5.62 13.31
CA GLY A 211 -20.42 5.39 14.66
C GLY A 211 -19.96 4.07 15.27
N GLU A 212 -19.87 3.01 14.46
CA GLU A 212 -19.36 1.70 14.87
C GLU A 212 -18.25 1.25 13.93
N GLY A 213 -17.04 1.17 14.43
CA GLY A 213 -15.89 0.61 13.72
C GLY A 213 -15.31 -0.58 14.46
N HIS A 214 -15.37 -1.78 13.89
CA HIS A 214 -14.71 -2.96 14.42
C HIS A 214 -13.44 -3.22 13.59
N ALA A 215 -12.33 -3.53 14.27
CA ALA A 215 -11.16 -4.08 13.60
C ALA A 215 -11.32 -5.60 13.53
N SER A 216 -11.10 -6.19 12.36
CA SER A 216 -10.92 -7.64 12.24
C SER A 216 -9.69 -8.06 13.03
N ARG A 217 -9.82 -9.17 13.78
CA ARG A 217 -8.68 -9.85 14.41
C ARG A 217 -7.93 -10.65 13.36
#